data_2e3a62fa2c77befd444e70922f9d8f94
#
_entry.id   2e3a62fa2c77befd444e70922f9d8f94
#
_cell.length_a   1.000
_cell.length_b   1.000
_cell.length_c   1.000
_cell.angle_alpha   90.00
_cell.angle_beta   90.00
_cell.angle_gamma   90.00
#
_symmetry.space_group_name_H-M   'P 1'
#
loop_
_entity.id
_entity.type
_entity.pdbx_description
1 polymer ?
#
loop_
_entity_poly.entity_id
_entity_poly.type
_entity_poly.pdbx_seq_one_letter_code
_entity_poly.pdbx_strand_id
1 'polypeptide(L)'
;MDKTEFWDLVGRARADVAARAVPATGSGSAPGSGSGARADGEGGGAGRPDTRAVADRVAELLAERPAEHISAAQQVLWDLMAESYRAPLWAAAYTVNGGCSDDGFDYFRAWLIGQGREVFERVVADPDALAGLDAVREVAGSWAELECERVLGVAWDAHHAATGEQLPATWSVSYAPLDPDWSFDFDDEREIARRLPALAALFFKDGTDEADGTAEGDATGRTDDRDGTGAAPEEDGGAR
;
A
#
# COMPACT_ATOMS: atom_id res chain seq x y z
N MET A 1 -17.99 21.55 5.87
CA MET A 1 -18.10 20.08 5.65
C MET A 1 -17.67 19.40 6.92
N ASP A 2 -18.44 18.46 7.40
CA ASP A 2 -18.05 17.58 8.52
C ASP A 2 -17.55 16.22 8.02
N LYS A 3 -17.11 15.38 8.97
CA LYS A 3 -16.55 14.04 8.66
C LYS A 3 -17.59 13.11 8.00
N THR A 4 -18.87 13.23 8.35
CA THR A 4 -19.94 12.42 7.74
C THR A 4 -20.18 12.82 6.30
N GLU A 5 -20.29 14.11 6.04
CA GLU A 5 -20.46 14.67 4.69
C GLU A 5 -19.27 14.32 3.78
N PHE A 6 -18.04 14.29 4.32
CA PHE A 6 -16.85 13.86 3.58
C PHE A 6 -16.93 12.38 3.19
N TRP A 7 -17.33 11.51 4.13
CA TRP A 7 -17.51 10.10 3.84
C TRP A 7 -18.64 9.82 2.85
N ASP A 8 -19.72 10.57 2.90
CA ASP A 8 -20.82 10.50 1.92
C ASP A 8 -20.32 10.89 0.51
N LEU A 9 -19.43 11.89 0.44
CA LEU A 9 -18.81 12.30 -0.82
C LEU A 9 -17.92 11.18 -1.39
N VAL A 10 -17.06 10.59 -0.56
CA VAL A 10 -16.19 9.44 -0.96
C VAL A 10 -17.07 8.26 -1.39
N GLY A 11 -18.10 7.92 -0.63
CA GLY A 11 -19.03 6.83 -0.95
C GLY A 11 -19.73 7.04 -2.30
N ARG A 12 -20.19 8.25 -2.57
CA ARG A 12 -20.78 8.61 -3.87
C ARG A 12 -19.77 8.49 -5.00
N ALA A 13 -18.56 9.01 -4.82
CA ALA A 13 -17.51 8.91 -5.83
C ALA A 13 -17.18 7.45 -6.18
N ARG A 14 -17.06 6.58 -5.17
CA ARG A 14 -16.85 5.14 -5.35
C ARG A 14 -17.98 4.48 -6.14
N ALA A 15 -19.22 4.80 -5.82
CA ALA A 15 -20.40 4.29 -6.54
C ALA A 15 -20.41 4.74 -8.01
N ASP A 16 -20.10 6.02 -8.27
CA ASP A 16 -20.04 6.58 -9.62
C ASP A 16 -18.93 5.89 -10.45
N VAL A 17 -17.76 5.64 -9.87
CA VAL A 17 -16.64 4.97 -10.54
C VAL A 17 -16.99 3.50 -10.82
N ALA A 18 -17.55 2.78 -9.83
CA ALA A 18 -17.97 1.41 -10.01
C ALA A 18 -19.03 1.26 -11.12
N ALA A 19 -20.00 2.17 -11.18
CA ALA A 19 -21.02 2.16 -12.23
C ALA A 19 -20.45 2.37 -13.64
N ARG A 20 -19.38 3.16 -13.77
CA ARG A 20 -18.69 3.39 -15.06
C ARG A 20 -17.82 2.20 -15.50
N ALA A 21 -17.30 1.40 -14.55
CA ALA A 21 -16.47 0.24 -14.82
C ALA A 21 -17.25 -0.97 -15.33
N VAL A 22 -18.59 -1.02 -15.12
CA VAL A 22 -19.43 -2.11 -15.66
C VAL A 22 -19.58 -1.92 -17.17
N PRO A 23 -19.03 -2.81 -18.04
CA PRO A 23 -19.21 -2.69 -19.48
C PRO A 23 -20.70 -2.75 -19.79
N ALA A 24 -21.20 -1.82 -20.61
CA ALA A 24 -22.54 -1.89 -21.15
C ALA A 24 -22.65 -3.20 -21.96
N THR A 25 -23.32 -4.20 -21.40
CA THR A 25 -23.68 -5.41 -22.11
C THR A 25 -24.75 -5.08 -23.14
N GLY A 26 -24.31 -4.72 -24.36
CA GLY A 26 -25.18 -4.31 -25.46
C GLY A 26 -24.45 -4.24 -26.78
N SER A 27 -24.39 -5.39 -27.50
CA SER A 27 -24.40 -5.53 -28.96
C SER A 27 -23.43 -4.69 -29.82
N GLY A 28 -22.54 -5.34 -30.53
CA GLY A 28 -22.00 -4.81 -31.79
C GLY A 28 -20.52 -5.06 -32.03
N SER A 29 -20.26 -6.03 -32.89
CA SER A 29 -18.98 -6.43 -33.50
C SER A 29 -18.15 -5.27 -34.06
N ALA A 30 -16.81 -5.27 -33.92
CA ALA A 30 -15.82 -5.61 -34.92
C ALA A 30 -14.41 -5.15 -34.53
N PRO A 31 -13.33 -5.81 -34.99
CA PRO A 31 -11.99 -5.61 -34.49
C PRO A 31 -11.27 -4.49 -35.20
N GLY A 32 -10.64 -3.61 -34.47
CA GLY A 32 -9.71 -2.60 -34.96
C GLY A 32 -8.37 -2.74 -34.32
N SER A 33 -7.38 -3.22 -35.04
CA SER A 33 -5.97 -3.24 -34.68
C SER A 33 -5.47 -1.81 -34.45
N GLY A 34 -4.91 -1.50 -33.32
CA GLY A 34 -4.26 -0.24 -33.01
C GLY A 34 -3.18 -0.44 -31.95
N SER A 35 -1.96 -0.37 -32.42
CA SER A 35 -0.68 -0.48 -31.74
C SER A 35 -0.50 0.53 -30.59
N GLY A 36 -0.07 0.06 -29.41
CA GLY A 36 1.01 0.63 -28.61
C GLY A 36 0.80 1.94 -27.89
N ALA A 37 0.33 1.88 -26.64
CA ALA A 37 0.77 2.79 -25.59
C ALA A 37 0.87 1.97 -24.31
N ARG A 38 2.07 1.92 -23.73
CA ARG A 38 2.27 1.36 -22.39
C ARG A 38 1.58 2.31 -21.42
N ALA A 39 0.47 1.89 -20.88
CA ALA A 39 -0.11 2.47 -19.69
C ALA A 39 0.56 1.79 -18.51
N ASP A 40 1.15 2.57 -17.62
CA ASP A 40 1.58 2.13 -16.31
C ASP A 40 0.30 1.70 -15.56
N GLY A 41 0.07 0.37 -15.53
CA GLY A 41 -1.18 -0.20 -15.08
C GLY A 41 -1.13 -0.47 -13.59
N GLU A 42 -1.73 0.39 -12.80
CA GLU A 42 -2.25 0.00 -11.51
C GLU A 42 -3.41 -0.97 -11.75
N GLY A 43 -3.17 -2.25 -11.36
CA GLY A 43 -4.12 -3.34 -11.58
C GLY A 43 -5.41 -3.16 -10.80
N GLY A 44 -6.45 -2.65 -11.44
CA GLY A 44 -7.81 -2.71 -10.93
C GLY A 44 -8.40 -4.08 -11.23
N GLY A 45 -8.54 -4.94 -10.21
CA GLY A 45 -9.29 -6.18 -10.32
C GLY A 45 -10.74 -5.92 -10.78
N ALA A 46 -11.28 -6.82 -11.58
CA ALA A 46 -12.60 -6.67 -12.19
C ALA A 46 -13.69 -6.47 -11.10
N GLY A 47 -14.21 -5.23 -10.98
CA GLY A 47 -15.33 -4.88 -10.10
C GLY A 47 -15.02 -3.94 -8.94
N ARG A 48 -13.74 -3.67 -8.64
CA ARG A 48 -13.37 -2.71 -7.58
C ARG A 48 -13.07 -1.34 -8.19
N PRO A 49 -13.58 -0.23 -7.58
CA PRO A 49 -13.22 1.10 -8.04
C PRO A 49 -11.73 1.37 -7.87
N ASP A 50 -11.06 1.81 -8.94
CA ASP A 50 -9.71 2.34 -8.90
C ASP A 50 -9.66 3.57 -7.97
N THR A 51 -8.77 3.56 -6.98
CA THR A 51 -8.66 4.61 -5.97
C THR A 51 -8.28 5.96 -6.58
N ARG A 52 -7.48 5.98 -7.63
CA ARG A 52 -7.15 7.21 -8.36
C ARG A 52 -8.38 7.81 -9.04
N ALA A 53 -9.16 6.98 -9.71
CA ALA A 53 -10.42 7.40 -10.32
C ALA A 53 -11.44 7.88 -9.26
N VAL A 54 -11.43 7.25 -8.07
CA VAL A 54 -12.24 7.70 -6.93
C VAL A 54 -11.77 9.08 -6.47
N ALA A 55 -10.47 9.32 -6.32
CA ALA A 55 -9.93 10.62 -5.93
C ALA A 55 -10.31 11.73 -6.94
N ASP A 56 -10.13 11.45 -8.23
CA ASP A 56 -10.54 12.38 -9.28
C ASP A 56 -12.03 12.71 -9.19
N ARG A 57 -12.87 11.69 -8.97
CA ARG A 57 -14.31 11.89 -8.81
C ARG A 57 -14.68 12.65 -7.54
N VAL A 58 -13.97 12.43 -6.43
CA VAL A 58 -14.11 13.23 -5.21
C VAL A 58 -13.81 14.69 -5.48
N ALA A 59 -12.71 14.99 -6.18
CA ALA A 59 -12.33 16.36 -6.53
C ALA A 59 -13.40 17.02 -7.41
N GLU A 60 -13.95 16.33 -8.42
CA GLU A 60 -15.06 16.83 -9.26
C GLU A 60 -16.30 17.18 -8.42
N LEU A 61 -16.75 16.25 -7.56
CA LEU A 61 -17.93 16.45 -6.71
C LEU A 61 -17.72 17.55 -5.67
N LEU A 62 -16.50 17.70 -5.18
CA LEU A 62 -16.12 18.70 -4.22
C LEU A 62 -16.07 20.11 -4.86
N ALA A 63 -15.63 20.21 -6.13
CA ALA A 63 -15.59 21.46 -6.88
C ALA A 63 -16.98 22.07 -7.11
N GLU A 64 -18.05 21.27 -7.04
CA GLU A 64 -19.44 21.75 -7.09
C GLU A 64 -19.90 22.41 -5.77
N ARG A 65 -19.08 22.38 -4.71
CA ARG A 65 -19.40 22.92 -3.38
C ARG A 65 -18.85 24.34 -3.19
N PRO A 66 -19.42 25.12 -2.25
CA PRO A 66 -18.84 26.40 -1.87
C PRO A 66 -17.38 26.26 -1.42
N ALA A 67 -16.54 27.28 -1.69
CA ALA A 67 -15.10 27.24 -1.38
C ALA A 67 -14.80 26.97 0.12
N GLU A 68 -15.66 27.44 1.01
CA GLU A 68 -15.58 27.16 2.45
C GLU A 68 -15.77 25.67 2.78
N HIS A 69 -16.63 24.96 2.03
CA HIS A 69 -16.81 23.51 2.20
C HIS A 69 -15.60 22.74 1.65
N ILE A 70 -14.98 23.24 0.58
CA ILE A 70 -13.75 22.65 0.02
C ILE A 70 -12.61 22.78 1.06
N SER A 71 -12.43 23.96 1.64
CA SER A 71 -11.43 24.18 2.70
C SER A 71 -11.68 23.32 3.94
N ALA A 72 -12.95 23.16 4.33
CA ALA A 72 -13.33 22.29 5.44
C ALA A 72 -13.06 20.78 5.12
N ALA A 73 -13.22 20.36 3.85
CA ALA A 73 -12.88 19.00 3.42
C ALA A 73 -11.39 18.69 3.60
N GLN A 74 -10.53 19.67 3.34
CA GLN A 74 -9.08 19.52 3.58
C GLN A 74 -8.78 19.27 5.06
N GLN A 75 -9.45 19.97 5.98
CA GLN A 75 -9.27 19.70 7.41
C GLN A 75 -9.71 18.28 7.78
N VAL A 76 -10.89 17.85 7.29
CA VAL A 76 -11.38 16.49 7.55
C VAL A 76 -10.40 15.43 7.02
N LEU A 77 -9.82 15.64 5.83
CA LEU A 77 -8.81 14.74 5.27
C LEU A 77 -7.59 14.62 6.20
N TRP A 78 -7.06 15.75 6.70
CA TRP A 78 -5.92 15.73 7.63
C TRP A 78 -6.28 15.14 8.99
N ASP A 79 -7.51 15.30 9.46
CA ASP A 79 -8.00 14.65 10.68
C ASP A 79 -8.01 13.11 10.51
N LEU A 80 -8.41 12.61 9.34
CA LEU A 80 -8.37 11.19 9.00
C LEU A 80 -6.93 10.67 8.87
N MET A 81 -6.05 11.47 8.27
CA MET A 81 -4.62 11.16 8.22
C MET A 81 -4.00 11.07 9.62
N ALA A 82 -4.38 11.97 10.54
CA ALA A 82 -3.94 11.91 11.94
C ALA A 82 -4.52 10.70 12.70
N GLU A 83 -5.79 10.37 12.48
CA GLU A 83 -6.45 9.22 13.11
C GLU A 83 -5.79 7.88 12.70
N SER A 84 -5.36 7.78 11.45
CA SER A 84 -4.69 6.59 10.90
C SER A 84 -3.18 6.55 11.13
N TYR A 85 -2.56 7.59 11.71
CA TYR A 85 -1.13 7.61 12.02
C TYR A 85 -0.83 6.75 13.24
N ARG A 86 -0.72 5.44 13.04
CA ARG A 86 -0.56 4.43 14.09
C ARG A 86 0.51 3.42 13.72
N ALA A 87 1.38 3.07 14.67
CA ALA A 87 2.44 2.10 14.46
C ALA A 87 1.94 0.71 14.01
N PRO A 88 0.83 0.14 14.55
CA PRO A 88 0.27 -1.10 14.03
C PRO A 88 -0.13 -1.03 12.54
N LEU A 89 -0.69 0.11 12.12
CA LEU A 89 -1.08 0.31 10.72
C LEU A 89 0.15 0.52 9.83
N TRP A 90 1.21 1.15 10.36
CA TRP A 90 2.46 1.30 9.62
C TRP A 90 3.13 -0.06 9.38
N ALA A 91 3.20 -0.91 10.42
CA ALA A 91 3.69 -2.27 10.29
C ALA A 91 2.90 -3.09 9.26
N ALA A 92 1.58 -2.93 9.23
CA ALA A 92 0.73 -3.57 8.23
C ALA A 92 0.99 -3.04 6.81
N ALA A 93 1.13 -1.72 6.63
CA ALA A 93 1.49 -1.10 5.35
C ALA A 93 2.87 -1.58 4.87
N TYR A 94 3.85 -1.66 5.79
CA TYR A 94 5.19 -2.18 5.51
C TYR A 94 5.13 -3.62 5.00
N THR A 95 4.36 -4.48 5.66
CA THR A 95 4.17 -5.89 5.26
C THR A 95 3.52 -6.00 3.89
N VAL A 96 2.49 -5.20 3.62
CA VAL A 96 1.73 -5.28 2.36
C VAL A 96 2.54 -4.78 1.17
N ASN A 97 3.28 -3.69 1.33
CA ASN A 97 4.04 -3.04 0.26
C ASN A 97 5.50 -3.54 0.15
N GLY A 98 5.94 -4.46 1.02
CA GLY A 98 7.31 -4.95 1.03
C GLY A 98 8.33 -3.88 1.43
N GLY A 99 7.91 -2.94 2.28
CA GLY A 99 8.61 -1.75 2.74
C GLY A 99 7.69 -0.55 2.75
N CYS A 100 7.94 0.45 3.62
CA CYS A 100 7.08 1.62 3.70
C CYS A 100 7.84 2.79 4.34
N SER A 101 8.24 3.76 3.53
CA SER A 101 8.81 5.04 3.98
C SER A 101 7.75 5.92 4.64
N ASP A 102 8.17 7.07 5.19
CA ASP A 102 7.24 8.08 5.73
C ASP A 102 6.22 8.53 4.67
N ASP A 103 6.71 8.86 3.47
CA ASP A 103 5.85 9.26 2.35
C ASP A 103 4.97 8.11 1.85
N GLY A 104 5.54 6.89 1.75
CA GLY A 104 4.79 5.69 1.39
C GLY A 104 3.67 5.40 2.38
N PHE A 105 3.91 5.64 3.68
CA PHE A 105 2.86 5.50 4.68
C PHE A 105 1.76 6.56 4.54
N ASP A 106 2.10 7.79 4.17
CA ASP A 106 1.12 8.82 3.85
C ASP A 106 0.25 8.41 2.65
N TYR A 107 0.87 7.88 1.59
CA TYR A 107 0.16 7.44 0.38
C TYR A 107 -0.68 6.18 0.62
N PHE A 108 -0.21 5.25 1.46
CA PHE A 108 -1.00 4.09 1.90
C PHE A 108 -2.24 4.52 2.69
N ARG A 109 -2.11 5.44 3.65
CA ARG A 109 -3.26 5.96 4.42
C ARG A 109 -4.24 6.72 3.53
N ALA A 110 -3.74 7.47 2.56
CA ALA A 110 -4.56 8.13 1.55
C ALA A 110 -5.31 7.10 0.68
N TRP A 111 -4.63 6.02 0.24
CA TRP A 111 -5.27 4.90 -0.43
C TRP A 111 -6.38 4.29 0.45
N LEU A 112 -6.11 4.07 1.73
CA LEU A 112 -7.08 3.51 2.68
C LEU A 112 -8.32 4.40 2.83
N ILE A 113 -8.16 5.71 2.90
CA ILE A 113 -9.29 6.67 2.88
C ILE A 113 -10.12 6.48 1.60
N GLY A 114 -9.48 6.32 0.46
CA GLY A 114 -10.14 6.04 -0.82
C GLY A 114 -10.94 4.73 -0.84
N GLN A 115 -10.68 3.78 0.07
CA GLN A 115 -11.49 2.55 0.21
C GLN A 115 -12.86 2.80 0.87
N GLY A 116 -13.10 3.99 1.42
CA GLY A 116 -14.35 4.38 2.04
C GLY A 116 -14.41 4.09 3.54
N ARG A 117 -15.45 4.67 4.17
CA ARG A 117 -15.59 4.75 5.63
C ARG A 117 -15.49 3.42 6.35
N GLU A 118 -16.27 2.43 5.89
CA GLU A 118 -16.36 1.13 6.57
C GLU A 118 -15.01 0.40 6.59
N VAL A 119 -14.30 0.42 5.44
CA VAL A 119 -12.97 -0.19 5.32
C VAL A 119 -11.98 0.58 6.20
N PHE A 120 -11.96 1.90 6.12
CA PHE A 120 -11.07 2.76 6.89
C PHE A 120 -11.23 2.53 8.40
N GLU A 121 -12.45 2.65 8.93
CA GLU A 121 -12.72 2.50 10.37
C GLU A 121 -12.35 1.09 10.87
N ARG A 122 -12.65 0.05 10.10
CA ARG A 122 -12.30 -1.35 10.43
C ARG A 122 -10.80 -1.56 10.47
N VAL A 123 -10.07 -1.09 9.44
CA VAL A 123 -8.61 -1.30 9.33
C VAL A 123 -7.84 -0.45 10.34
N VAL A 124 -8.28 0.78 10.63
CA VAL A 124 -7.66 1.60 11.68
C VAL A 124 -7.85 0.99 13.07
N ALA A 125 -8.97 0.31 13.31
CA ALA A 125 -9.22 -0.40 14.55
C ALA A 125 -8.45 -1.72 14.66
N ASP A 126 -8.32 -2.44 13.53
CA ASP A 126 -7.65 -3.74 13.41
C ASP A 126 -6.90 -3.82 12.08
N PRO A 127 -5.60 -3.48 12.03
CA PRO A 127 -4.82 -3.51 10.80
C PRO A 127 -4.69 -4.89 10.15
N ASP A 128 -4.78 -5.97 10.90
CA ASP A 128 -4.76 -7.34 10.37
C ASP A 128 -5.99 -7.66 9.50
N ALA A 129 -7.08 -6.89 9.68
CA ALA A 129 -8.28 -6.96 8.82
C ALA A 129 -8.02 -6.57 7.35
N LEU A 130 -6.87 -5.97 7.03
CA LEU A 130 -6.40 -5.75 5.65
C LEU A 130 -6.34 -7.05 4.86
N ALA A 131 -5.95 -8.17 5.48
CA ALA A 131 -5.90 -9.49 4.85
C ALA A 131 -7.27 -9.94 4.27
N GLY A 132 -8.37 -9.37 4.77
CA GLY A 132 -9.71 -9.59 4.25
C GLY A 132 -10.06 -8.83 2.98
N LEU A 133 -9.24 -7.87 2.55
CA LEU A 133 -9.51 -7.03 1.37
C LEU A 133 -9.00 -7.71 0.10
N ASP A 134 -9.83 -7.74 -0.94
CA ASP A 134 -9.43 -8.31 -2.24
C ASP A 134 -8.23 -7.56 -2.82
N ALA A 135 -8.16 -6.23 -2.65
CA ALA A 135 -7.01 -5.43 -3.04
C ALA A 135 -5.69 -5.92 -2.46
N VAL A 136 -5.70 -6.27 -1.18
CA VAL A 136 -4.52 -6.76 -0.47
C VAL A 136 -4.13 -8.16 -0.93
N ARG A 137 -5.14 -9.02 -1.17
CA ARG A 137 -4.89 -10.37 -1.70
C ARG A 137 -4.34 -10.35 -3.12
N GLU A 138 -4.80 -9.42 -3.96
CA GLU A 138 -4.34 -9.26 -5.34
C GLU A 138 -2.87 -8.84 -5.43
N VAL A 139 -2.39 -8.04 -4.48
CA VAL A 139 -0.98 -7.62 -4.44
C VAL A 139 -0.07 -8.63 -3.73
N ALA A 140 -0.63 -9.58 -2.99
CA ALA A 140 0.16 -10.61 -2.32
C ALA A 140 0.96 -11.44 -3.34
N GLY A 141 2.30 -11.41 -3.21
CA GLY A 141 3.22 -12.05 -4.16
C GLY A 141 3.48 -11.26 -5.45
N SER A 142 3.06 -10.00 -5.52
CA SER A 142 3.40 -9.06 -6.59
C SER A 142 4.32 -7.95 -6.05
N TRP A 143 4.81 -7.08 -6.95
CA TRP A 143 5.57 -5.87 -6.60
C TRP A 143 4.67 -4.62 -6.60
N ALA A 144 3.36 -4.79 -6.64
CA ALA A 144 2.43 -3.67 -6.66
C ALA A 144 2.22 -3.15 -5.23
N GLU A 145 2.28 -1.83 -5.09
CA GLU A 145 2.07 -1.13 -3.83
C GLU A 145 0.64 -0.59 -3.74
N LEU A 146 0.08 -0.59 -2.55
CA LEU A 146 -1.23 0.01 -2.28
C LEU A 146 -1.03 1.44 -1.78
N GLU A 147 -0.96 2.37 -2.72
CA GLU A 147 -0.71 3.78 -2.49
C GLU A 147 -1.61 4.66 -3.36
N CYS A 148 -1.95 5.85 -2.89
CA CYS A 148 -2.66 6.83 -3.70
C CYS A 148 -2.43 8.27 -3.20
N GLU A 149 -1.32 8.89 -3.60
CA GLU A 149 -1.02 10.30 -3.33
C GLU A 149 -2.16 11.23 -3.80
N ARG A 150 -2.84 10.86 -4.90
CA ARG A 150 -3.91 11.67 -5.50
C ARG A 150 -5.01 12.07 -4.53
N VAL A 151 -5.30 11.23 -3.53
CA VAL A 151 -6.31 11.51 -2.48
C VAL A 151 -5.91 12.74 -1.65
N LEU A 152 -4.63 12.96 -1.40
CA LEU A 152 -4.13 14.10 -0.61
C LEU A 152 -4.40 15.44 -1.30
N GLY A 153 -4.49 15.44 -2.64
CA GLY A 153 -4.68 16.63 -3.47
C GLY A 153 -6.14 16.99 -3.78
N VAL A 154 -7.14 16.20 -3.38
CA VAL A 154 -8.53 16.35 -3.85
C VAL A 154 -9.14 17.74 -3.57
N ALA A 155 -8.85 18.34 -2.41
CA ALA A 155 -9.35 19.65 -2.06
C ALA A 155 -8.61 20.78 -2.82
N TRP A 156 -7.33 20.60 -3.12
CA TRP A 156 -6.55 21.53 -3.93
C TRP A 156 -7.09 21.59 -5.35
N ASP A 157 -7.28 20.43 -5.96
CA ASP A 157 -7.80 20.32 -7.31
C ASP A 157 -9.22 20.88 -7.41
N ALA A 158 -10.06 20.53 -6.44
CA ALA A 158 -11.44 21.04 -6.36
C ALA A 158 -11.49 22.56 -6.22
N HIS A 159 -10.67 23.14 -5.32
CA HIS A 159 -10.63 24.58 -5.11
C HIS A 159 -10.13 25.31 -6.35
N HIS A 160 -9.05 24.80 -6.97
CA HIS A 160 -8.52 25.39 -8.20
C HIS A 160 -9.53 25.31 -9.35
N ALA A 161 -10.22 24.18 -9.48
CA ALA A 161 -11.27 24.03 -10.50
C ALA A 161 -12.46 24.97 -10.28
N ALA A 162 -12.85 25.21 -9.03
CA ALA A 162 -14.00 26.05 -8.67
C ALA A 162 -13.70 27.55 -8.74
N THR A 163 -12.47 27.97 -8.40
CA THR A 163 -12.13 29.39 -8.17
C THR A 163 -11.04 29.92 -9.10
N GLY A 164 -10.21 29.03 -9.67
CA GLY A 164 -8.97 29.40 -10.37
C GLY A 164 -7.83 29.81 -9.43
N GLU A 165 -8.00 29.72 -8.12
CA GLU A 165 -7.05 30.16 -7.10
C GLU A 165 -6.49 28.95 -6.34
N GLN A 166 -5.39 29.17 -5.60
CA GLN A 166 -4.84 28.16 -4.71
C GLN A 166 -5.69 28.03 -3.45
N LEU A 167 -5.81 26.81 -2.93
CA LEU A 167 -6.50 26.55 -1.67
C LEU A 167 -5.76 27.26 -0.51
N PRO A 168 -6.45 28.12 0.27
CA PRO A 168 -5.84 28.77 1.43
C PRO A 168 -5.38 27.72 2.47
N ALA A 169 -4.16 27.87 2.99
CA ALA A 169 -3.61 26.98 4.02
C ALA A 169 -4.21 27.28 5.40
N THR A 170 -5.48 26.91 5.60
CA THR A 170 -6.23 27.15 6.83
C THR A 170 -6.38 25.93 7.73
N TRP A 171 -5.84 24.79 7.30
CA TRP A 171 -5.88 23.54 8.06
C TRP A 171 -4.67 23.38 8.98
N SER A 172 -4.80 22.49 9.95
CA SER A 172 -3.71 22.05 10.82
C SER A 172 -3.76 20.56 10.98
N VAL A 173 -2.59 19.93 11.18
CA VAL A 173 -2.47 18.52 11.50
C VAL A 173 -1.51 18.35 12.67
N SER A 174 -1.84 17.43 13.56
CA SER A 174 -0.96 17.03 14.66
C SER A 174 -1.05 15.51 14.80
N TYR A 175 0.08 14.85 14.72
CA TYR A 175 0.16 13.40 14.89
C TYR A 175 0.42 13.06 16.36
N ALA A 176 -0.31 12.08 16.86
CA ALA A 176 0.00 11.50 18.16
C ALA A 176 1.35 10.74 18.08
N PRO A 177 2.11 10.63 19.20
CA PRO A 177 3.27 9.76 19.25
C PRO A 177 2.87 8.31 18.90
N LEU A 178 3.74 7.64 18.14
CA LEU A 178 3.56 6.23 17.81
C LEU A 178 3.69 5.37 19.08
N ASP A 179 2.95 4.26 19.09
CA ASP A 179 2.97 3.30 20.19
C ASP A 179 4.36 2.65 20.30
N PRO A 180 5.09 2.82 21.43
CA PRO A 180 6.42 2.26 21.62
C PRO A 180 6.46 0.73 21.62
N ASP A 181 5.35 0.05 21.89
CA ASP A 181 5.26 -1.42 21.82
C ASP A 181 5.40 -1.95 20.39
N TRP A 182 5.34 -1.07 19.38
CA TRP A 182 5.55 -1.36 17.99
C TRP A 182 6.88 -0.82 17.44
N SER A 183 7.84 -0.48 18.31
CA SER A 183 9.16 0.05 17.92
C SER A 183 10.18 -1.03 17.52
N PHE A 184 9.73 -2.22 17.12
CA PHE A 184 10.58 -3.29 16.59
C PHE A 184 10.84 -3.09 15.09
N ASP A 185 11.82 -3.81 14.57
CA ASP A 185 12.12 -3.82 13.15
C ASP A 185 11.00 -4.53 12.38
N PHE A 186 10.36 -3.84 11.44
CA PHE A 186 9.25 -4.40 10.66
C PHE A 186 9.69 -5.48 9.66
N ASP A 187 11.00 -5.69 9.48
CA ASP A 187 11.55 -6.88 8.81
C ASP A 187 11.59 -8.12 9.71
N ASP A 188 11.26 -8.00 11.01
CA ASP A 188 11.10 -9.14 11.90
C ASP A 188 9.77 -9.87 11.62
N GLU A 189 9.80 -10.81 10.67
CA GLU A 189 8.64 -11.62 10.27
C GLU A 189 7.97 -12.35 11.45
N ARG A 190 8.73 -12.70 12.49
CA ARG A 190 8.19 -13.39 13.68
C ARG A 190 7.34 -12.45 14.52
N GLU A 191 7.80 -11.22 14.72
CA GLU A 191 7.01 -10.20 15.44
C GLU A 191 5.78 -9.79 14.60
N ILE A 192 5.93 -9.66 13.28
CA ILE A 192 4.79 -9.41 12.38
C ILE A 192 3.79 -10.58 12.45
N ALA A 193 4.23 -11.84 12.32
CA ALA A 193 3.34 -13.00 12.38
C ALA A 193 2.61 -13.13 13.73
N ARG A 194 3.25 -12.69 14.83
CA ARG A 194 2.62 -12.67 16.14
C ARG A 194 1.53 -11.61 16.26
N ARG A 195 1.71 -10.45 15.64
CA ARG A 195 0.84 -9.27 15.81
C ARG A 195 -0.19 -9.11 14.69
N LEU A 196 0.17 -9.52 13.48
CA LEU A 196 -0.61 -9.43 12.24
C LEU A 196 -0.66 -10.81 11.54
N PRO A 197 -1.22 -11.84 12.20
CA PRO A 197 -1.12 -13.22 11.73
C PRO A 197 -1.80 -13.47 10.38
N ALA A 198 -2.88 -12.76 10.06
CA ALA A 198 -3.58 -12.94 8.79
C ALA A 198 -2.81 -12.31 7.63
N LEU A 199 -2.17 -11.15 7.84
CA LEU A 199 -1.28 -10.56 6.85
C LEU A 199 -0.02 -11.41 6.66
N ALA A 200 0.61 -11.86 7.75
CA ALA A 200 1.78 -12.72 7.67
C ALA A 200 1.50 -13.99 6.86
N ALA A 201 0.34 -14.61 7.03
CA ALA A 201 -0.06 -15.78 6.26
C ALA A 201 -0.23 -15.52 4.75
N LEU A 202 -0.49 -14.26 4.35
CA LEU A 202 -0.60 -13.88 2.93
C LEU A 202 0.76 -13.54 2.31
N PHE A 203 1.63 -12.86 3.06
CA PHE A 203 2.85 -12.26 2.51
C PHE A 203 4.11 -13.03 2.82
N PHE A 204 4.15 -13.78 3.94
CA PHE A 204 5.28 -14.64 4.30
C PHE A 204 4.94 -16.07 3.92
N LYS A 205 5.50 -16.57 2.82
CA LYS A 205 5.36 -17.98 2.46
C LYS A 205 6.24 -18.78 3.41
N ASP A 206 5.68 -19.77 4.08
CA ASP A 206 6.47 -20.77 4.79
C ASP A 206 7.52 -21.36 3.83
N GLY A 207 8.79 -21.15 4.15
CA GLY A 207 9.92 -21.69 3.38
C GLY A 207 10.07 -23.21 3.47
N THR A 208 8.95 -23.97 3.33
CA THR A 208 8.92 -25.43 3.49
C THR A 208 8.91 -26.22 2.18
N ASP A 209 9.10 -25.57 1.01
CA ASP A 209 9.12 -26.32 -0.28
C ASP A 209 10.50 -26.46 -0.95
N GLU A 210 11.62 -26.16 -0.28
CA GLU A 210 12.96 -26.44 -0.83
C GLU A 210 13.84 -27.33 0.05
N ALA A 211 13.29 -28.34 0.70
CA ALA A 211 14.08 -29.34 1.43
C ALA A 211 13.58 -30.77 1.19
N ASP A 212 13.27 -31.14 -0.05
CA ASP A 212 13.22 -32.56 -0.45
C ASP A 212 13.72 -32.73 -1.90
N GLY A 213 15.03 -32.80 -2.02
CA GLY A 213 15.76 -33.00 -3.26
C GLY A 213 17.07 -33.78 -3.02
N THR A 214 16.93 -35.07 -2.59
CA THR A 214 17.91 -36.14 -2.89
C THR A 214 19.33 -35.97 -2.41
N ALA A 215 19.59 -36.53 -1.25
CA ALA A 215 20.85 -37.15 -0.94
C ALA A 215 20.68 -38.67 -1.06
N GLU A 216 20.81 -39.25 -2.25
CA GLU A 216 21.15 -40.65 -2.44
C GLU A 216 22.50 -40.74 -3.15
N GLY A 217 23.47 -41.16 -2.43
CA GLY A 217 24.44 -42.16 -2.53
C GLY A 217 25.21 -42.32 -3.85
N ASP A 218 26.49 -42.17 -3.80
CA ASP A 218 27.37 -43.24 -4.22
C ASP A 218 28.68 -43.22 -3.43
N ALA A 219 28.86 -44.28 -2.66
CA ALA A 219 30.09 -44.63 -2.01
C ALA A 219 30.82 -45.60 -2.92
N THR A 220 31.86 -45.16 -3.61
CA THR A 220 32.91 -46.06 -4.05
C THR A 220 34.26 -45.37 -3.93
N GLY A 221 35.11 -46.01 -3.14
CA GLY A 221 36.42 -45.59 -2.72
C GLY A 221 37.45 -45.53 -3.85
N ARG A 222 38.47 -44.80 -3.56
CA ARG A 222 39.84 -45.18 -3.90
C ARG A 222 40.85 -44.46 -3.02
N THR A 223 41.59 -45.28 -2.26
CA THR A 223 42.87 -44.97 -1.64
C THR A 223 43.88 -44.62 -2.73
N ASP A 224 44.73 -43.61 -2.54
CA ASP A 224 46.17 -43.78 -2.61
C ASP A 224 46.97 -42.57 -2.09
N ASP A 225 48.02 -42.94 -1.38
CA ASP A 225 49.16 -42.25 -0.79
C ASP A 225 49.80 -41.13 -1.62
N ARG A 226 50.36 -40.14 -0.93
CA ARG A 226 51.74 -39.70 -0.83
C ARG A 226 51.89 -38.27 -0.39
N ASP A 227 52.37 -38.10 0.83
CA ASP A 227 53.71 -37.65 1.25
C ASP A 227 54.26 -36.36 0.61
N GLY A 228 54.67 -35.41 1.46
CA GLY A 228 55.59 -34.36 1.07
C GLY A 228 55.46 -33.02 1.80
N THR A 229 55.97 -32.97 3.05
CA THR A 229 56.83 -31.94 3.68
C THR A 229 56.88 -30.55 3.05
N GLY A 230 56.73 -29.51 3.95
CA GLY A 230 57.56 -28.32 3.79
C GLY A 230 56.99 -27.00 4.30
N ALA A 231 57.34 -26.70 5.55
CA ALA A 231 57.81 -25.39 6.07
C ALA A 231 56.98 -24.12 5.88
N ALA A 232 56.57 -23.56 7.01
CA ALA A 232 56.53 -22.12 7.22
C ALA A 232 57.95 -21.52 7.23
N PRO A 233 58.16 -20.20 7.09
CA PRO A 233 57.97 -19.33 8.23
C PRO A 233 57.55 -17.83 7.95
N GLU A 234 57.16 -17.22 9.08
CA GLU A 234 57.50 -15.87 9.61
C GLU A 234 57.11 -14.60 8.85
N GLU A 235 56.27 -13.84 9.57
CA GLU A 235 56.45 -12.51 10.23
C GLU A 235 56.99 -11.36 9.36
N ASP A 236 56.29 -10.29 9.43
CA ASP A 236 56.70 -8.94 9.87
C ASP A 236 55.62 -7.95 9.46
N GLY A 237 54.94 -7.19 10.32
CA GLY A 237 55.45 -6.04 11.02
C GLY A 237 55.18 -4.75 10.25
N GLY A 238 54.30 -3.86 10.80
CA GLY A 238 54.43 -2.47 10.39
C GLY A 238 53.14 -1.64 10.46
N ALA A 239 52.98 -1.01 11.59
CA ALA A 239 52.11 0.13 11.90
C ALA A 239 52.20 1.33 10.91
N ARG A 240 51.09 1.96 10.63
CA ARG A 240 50.86 3.37 10.90
C ARG A 240 49.37 3.69 10.70
#